data_b38934d32e91d3bb167e5080537b2aab
#
_entry.id   b38934d32e91d3bb167e5080537b2aab
#
_cell.length_a   1.000
_cell.length_b   1.000
_cell.length_c   1.000
_cell.angle_alpha   90.00
_cell.angle_beta   90.00
_cell.angle_gamma   90.00
#
_symmetry.space_group_name_H-M   'P 1'
#
loop_
_entity.id
_entity.type
_entity.pdbx_description
1 polymer ?
#
loop_
_entity_poly.entity_id
_entity_poly.type
_entity_poly.pdbx_seq_one_letter_code
_entity_poly.pdbx_strand_id
1 'polypeptide(L)'
;MKKHSQMLKGLLGIITGIGLLLALALPAFAEQDVTLSVIVRDENSDPLKGAVFTLVSNVENDKTAYTSAASDENGMAVFTGLPQNGEFDLSQKSAPEGYLKDEHIYLITINNGSVYTLYDGELAEYETIAAENKKYTPYTVEVPFTVEVKQTGKKAPGKETFTINPIGDFFTEYEYIKIVNATVETNGTGKFNGTLKFTVPQEHLVYLSDGFNIAQVKGNKEGWTYSDAIFRMVPELSLETDNGAAAITGFRIHAVTLNDGEYAIGEEELNEPCFINSYNMAEDEKPPVNNPDKTPVKENEKPKSPKTGDNAADFAIALMLTGIALGGVSIAFKKKHV
;
A
#
# COMPACT_ATOMS: atom_id res chain seq x y z
N MET A 1 1.78 65.29 57.65
CA MET A 1 1.28 64.88 56.29
C MET A 1 2.13 63.85 55.54
N LYS A 2 3.42 63.66 55.79
CA LYS A 2 4.28 62.70 55.05
C LYS A 2 4.09 61.21 55.47
N LYS A 3 3.63 60.88 56.67
CA LYS A 3 3.43 59.47 57.14
C LYS A 3 2.22 58.79 56.48
N HIS A 4 1.14 59.49 56.16
CA HIS A 4 -0.06 58.88 55.55
C HIS A 4 0.15 58.53 54.06
N SER A 5 1.02 59.30 53.35
CA SER A 5 1.34 59.02 51.96
C SER A 5 2.19 57.75 51.76
N GLN A 6 3.00 57.39 52.75
CA GLN A 6 3.81 56.16 52.69
C GLN A 6 2.99 54.89 52.97
N MET A 7 2.00 54.99 53.90
CA MET A 7 1.07 53.89 54.19
C MET A 7 0.14 53.59 52.99
N LEU A 8 -0.30 54.60 52.27
CA LEU A 8 -1.18 54.43 51.13
C LEU A 8 -0.45 53.78 49.97
N LYS A 9 0.83 54.07 49.73
CA LYS A 9 1.66 53.44 48.71
C LYS A 9 1.96 51.97 49.04
N GLY A 10 2.17 51.63 50.29
CA GLY A 10 2.37 50.24 50.75
C GLY A 10 1.12 49.39 50.58
N LEU A 11 -0.08 49.98 50.93
CA LEU A 11 -1.34 49.27 50.76
C LEU A 11 -1.72 49.04 49.30
N LEU A 12 -1.40 50.00 48.41
CA LEU A 12 -1.65 49.87 46.97
C LEU A 12 -0.73 48.81 46.36
N GLY A 13 0.52 48.66 46.80
CA GLY A 13 1.45 47.62 46.36
C GLY A 13 1.03 46.22 46.77
N ILE A 14 0.45 46.07 47.98
CA ILE A 14 -0.03 44.76 48.46
C ILE A 14 -1.30 44.34 47.70
N ILE A 15 -2.23 45.26 47.43
CA ILE A 15 -3.46 44.94 46.63
C ILE A 15 -3.12 44.57 45.22
N THR A 16 -2.17 45.27 44.56
CA THR A 16 -1.71 44.89 43.19
C THR A 16 -0.93 43.58 43.21
N GLY A 17 -0.14 43.29 44.20
CA GLY A 17 0.60 42.01 44.33
C GLY A 17 -0.33 40.80 44.53
N ILE A 18 -1.36 40.95 45.37
CA ILE A 18 -2.37 39.89 45.61
C ILE A 18 -3.25 39.69 44.38
N GLY A 19 -3.63 40.78 43.68
CA GLY A 19 -4.41 40.69 42.44
C GLY A 19 -3.65 39.97 41.31
N LEU A 20 -2.33 40.20 41.21
CA LEU A 20 -1.48 39.55 40.22
C LEU A 20 -1.21 38.08 40.56
N LEU A 21 -1.09 37.75 41.85
CA LEU A 21 -0.94 36.35 42.31
C LEU A 21 -2.25 35.55 42.14
N LEU A 22 -3.43 36.16 42.31
CA LEU A 22 -4.71 35.49 42.03
C LEU A 22 -4.94 35.30 40.53
N ALA A 23 -4.44 36.20 39.66
CA ALA A 23 -4.53 36.03 38.21
C ALA A 23 -3.63 34.90 37.66
N LEU A 24 -2.53 34.59 38.38
CA LEU A 24 -1.64 33.48 38.04
C LEU A 24 -2.07 32.13 38.65
N ALA A 25 -3.09 32.12 39.51
CA ALA A 25 -3.60 30.92 40.20
C ALA A 25 -4.96 30.45 39.62
N LEU A 26 -5.35 30.93 38.43
CA LEU A 26 -6.38 30.23 37.70
C LEU A 26 -5.80 28.87 37.31
N PRO A 27 -6.34 27.74 37.85
CA PRO A 27 -5.94 26.48 37.32
C PRO A 27 -6.21 26.57 35.81
N ALA A 28 -5.20 26.37 35.00
CA ALA A 28 -5.45 25.97 33.62
C ALA A 28 -6.27 24.67 33.79
N PHE A 29 -7.59 24.77 33.62
CA PHE A 29 -8.40 23.57 33.43
C PHE A 29 -7.77 22.96 32.18
N ALA A 30 -6.90 21.97 32.37
CA ALA A 30 -6.49 21.13 31.28
C ALA A 30 -7.79 20.60 30.70
N GLU A 31 -8.08 20.99 29.46
CA GLU A 31 -9.21 20.45 28.73
C GLU A 31 -9.07 18.94 28.83
N GLN A 32 -10.03 18.27 29.47
CA GLN A 32 -9.90 16.85 29.73
C GLN A 32 -10.02 16.16 28.38
N ASP A 33 -8.94 15.51 27.94
CA ASP A 33 -8.91 14.77 26.69
C ASP A 33 -10.02 13.72 26.70
N VAL A 34 -10.84 13.73 25.65
CA VAL A 34 -11.87 12.72 25.45
C VAL A 34 -11.20 11.44 24.96
N THR A 35 -11.66 10.32 25.51
CA THR A 35 -11.24 8.99 25.08
C THR A 35 -12.41 8.22 24.52
N LEU A 36 -12.15 7.38 23.47
CA LEU A 36 -13.11 6.44 22.94
C LEU A 36 -12.47 5.07 22.89
N SER A 37 -13.18 4.07 23.39
CA SER A 37 -12.74 2.68 23.39
C SER A 37 -13.57 1.87 22.40
N VAL A 38 -12.90 0.98 21.66
CA VAL A 38 -13.54 -0.03 20.80
C VAL A 38 -13.14 -1.40 21.32
N ILE A 39 -14.12 -2.24 21.66
CA ILE A 39 -13.91 -3.64 22.01
C ILE A 39 -14.04 -4.46 20.74
N VAL A 40 -13.01 -5.24 20.44
CA VAL A 40 -12.92 -6.09 19.26
C VAL A 40 -13.06 -7.56 19.69
N ARG A 41 -14.00 -8.27 19.08
CA ARG A 41 -14.31 -9.66 19.38
C ARG A 41 -14.49 -10.45 18.10
N ASP A 42 -14.33 -11.78 18.20
CA ASP A 42 -14.75 -12.69 17.14
C ASP A 42 -16.24 -13.10 17.29
N GLU A 43 -16.71 -13.94 16.37
CA GLU A 43 -18.05 -14.51 16.36
C GLU A 43 -18.39 -15.36 17.62
N ASN A 44 -17.37 -15.78 18.39
CA ASN A 44 -17.53 -16.50 19.65
C ASN A 44 -17.47 -15.56 20.87
N SER A 45 -17.36 -14.25 20.64
CA SER A 45 -17.15 -13.22 21.65
C SER A 45 -15.77 -13.27 22.34
N ASP A 46 -14.79 -13.97 21.76
CA ASP A 46 -13.42 -13.98 22.25
C ASP A 46 -12.73 -12.63 21.87
N PRO A 47 -11.94 -12.03 22.79
CA PRO A 47 -11.28 -10.77 22.53
C PRO A 47 -10.17 -10.92 21.49
N LEU A 48 -10.04 -9.94 20.58
CA LEU A 48 -9.08 -9.96 19.50
C LEU A 48 -8.04 -8.84 19.64
N LYS A 49 -6.76 -9.23 19.63
CA LYS A 49 -5.62 -8.32 19.66
C LYS A 49 -5.18 -7.92 18.26
N GLY A 50 -4.78 -6.64 18.08
CA GLY A 50 -4.10 -6.16 16.87
C GLY A 50 -4.98 -5.36 15.90
N ALA A 51 -6.28 -5.23 16.16
CA ALA A 51 -7.16 -4.36 15.37
C ALA A 51 -6.80 -2.89 15.56
N VAL A 52 -6.85 -2.12 14.47
CA VAL A 52 -6.64 -0.65 14.50
C VAL A 52 -7.85 0.02 13.86
N PHE A 53 -8.28 1.14 14.42
CA PHE A 53 -9.40 1.94 13.93
C PHE A 53 -8.97 3.34 13.54
N THR A 54 -9.73 3.95 12.64
CA THR A 54 -9.60 5.35 12.25
C THR A 54 -10.91 6.07 12.51
N LEU A 55 -10.80 7.26 13.09
CA LEU A 55 -11.91 8.18 13.33
C LEU A 55 -11.68 9.41 12.45
N VAL A 56 -12.52 9.63 11.44
CA VAL A 56 -12.36 10.70 10.44
C VAL A 56 -13.50 11.70 10.62
N SER A 57 -13.18 13.00 10.64
CA SER A 57 -14.22 14.05 10.69
C SER A 57 -15.17 13.90 9.49
N ASN A 58 -16.47 13.91 9.73
CA ASN A 58 -17.49 13.89 8.68
C ASN A 58 -18.01 15.30 8.33
N VAL A 59 -17.36 16.34 8.88
CA VAL A 59 -17.66 17.74 8.53
C VAL A 59 -17.05 18.06 7.17
N GLU A 60 -17.86 18.67 6.30
CA GLU A 60 -17.44 19.03 4.95
C GLU A 60 -16.16 19.88 4.96
N ASN A 61 -15.15 19.48 4.16
CA ASN A 61 -13.82 20.09 4.05
C ASN A 61 -12.90 19.95 5.28
N ASP A 62 -13.33 19.30 6.37
CA ASP A 62 -12.44 18.89 7.46
C ASP A 62 -11.89 17.49 7.19
N LYS A 63 -10.54 17.35 7.17
CA LYS A 63 -9.84 16.08 6.97
C LYS A 63 -9.14 15.61 8.23
N THR A 64 -9.54 16.09 9.37
CA THR A 64 -8.98 15.67 10.66
C THR A 64 -9.27 14.18 10.86
N ALA A 65 -8.22 13.43 11.17
CA ALA A 65 -8.31 11.99 11.40
C ALA A 65 -7.48 11.58 12.61
N TYR A 66 -8.02 10.67 13.40
CA TYR A 66 -7.37 10.06 14.55
C TYR A 66 -7.22 8.56 14.30
N THR A 67 -6.15 7.96 14.81
CA THR A 67 -5.93 6.52 14.72
C THR A 67 -5.80 5.96 16.15
N SER A 68 -6.48 4.85 16.44
CA SER A 68 -6.42 4.18 17.73
C SER A 68 -5.05 3.53 17.95
N ALA A 69 -4.71 3.23 19.20
CA ALA A 69 -3.76 2.15 19.47
C ALA A 69 -4.31 0.83 18.92
N ALA A 70 -3.41 -0.14 18.62
CA ALA A 70 -3.85 -1.49 18.30
C ALA A 70 -4.56 -2.11 19.52
N SER A 71 -5.63 -2.89 19.29
CA SER A 71 -6.33 -3.57 20.37
C SER A 71 -5.38 -4.47 21.17
N ASP A 72 -5.54 -4.48 22.47
CA ASP A 72 -4.74 -5.23 23.44
C ASP A 72 -5.22 -6.69 23.59
N GLU A 73 -4.68 -7.41 24.59
CA GLU A 73 -5.06 -8.80 24.90
C GLU A 73 -6.53 -8.96 25.34
N ASN A 74 -7.18 -7.87 25.77
CA ASN A 74 -8.60 -7.84 26.12
C ASN A 74 -9.49 -7.40 24.94
N GLY A 75 -8.89 -7.19 23.77
CA GLY A 75 -9.58 -6.69 22.59
C GLY A 75 -9.82 -5.19 22.58
N MET A 76 -9.17 -4.42 23.47
CA MET A 76 -9.45 -3.00 23.63
C MET A 76 -8.55 -2.14 22.74
N ALA A 77 -9.14 -1.44 21.76
CA ALA A 77 -8.49 -0.38 20.99
C ALA A 77 -8.95 0.98 21.52
N VAL A 78 -8.00 1.89 21.81
CA VAL A 78 -8.31 3.16 22.47
C VAL A 78 -7.83 4.34 21.63
N PHE A 79 -8.70 5.32 21.47
CA PHE A 79 -8.37 6.66 21.01
C PHE A 79 -8.16 7.57 22.21
N THR A 80 -7.18 8.43 22.13
CA THR A 80 -6.88 9.45 23.14
C THR A 80 -6.70 10.81 22.47
N GLY A 81 -6.87 11.90 23.26
CA GLY A 81 -6.68 13.24 22.72
C GLY A 81 -7.77 13.69 21.74
N LEU A 82 -8.97 13.13 21.85
CA LEU A 82 -10.10 13.55 21.04
C LEU A 82 -10.64 14.91 21.49
N PRO A 83 -11.23 15.70 20.58
CA PRO A 83 -11.79 17.00 20.89
C PRO A 83 -13.04 16.87 21.77
N GLN A 84 -13.39 17.94 22.48
CA GLN A 84 -14.60 18.01 23.30
C GLN A 84 -15.90 17.99 22.48
N ASN A 85 -15.83 18.39 21.22
CA ASN A 85 -16.97 18.42 20.31
C ASN A 85 -16.52 18.02 18.90
N GLY A 86 -17.38 17.27 18.19
CA GLY A 86 -17.15 16.89 16.80
C GLY A 86 -18.04 15.76 16.34
N GLU A 87 -18.11 15.58 15.02
CA GLU A 87 -18.82 14.49 14.37
C GLU A 87 -17.82 13.71 13.50
N PHE A 88 -17.83 12.39 13.61
CA PHE A 88 -16.82 11.53 13.02
C PHE A 88 -17.43 10.23 12.50
N ASP A 89 -16.79 9.69 11.47
CA ASP A 89 -16.96 8.32 10.99
C ASP A 89 -15.86 7.44 11.58
N LEU A 90 -16.23 6.46 12.39
CA LEU A 90 -15.34 5.43 12.92
C LEU A 90 -15.39 4.22 12.00
N SER A 91 -14.24 3.79 11.52
CA SER A 91 -14.08 2.57 10.72
C SER A 91 -12.86 1.78 11.15
N GLN A 92 -12.88 0.48 10.93
CA GLN A 92 -11.70 -0.35 11.17
C GLN A 92 -10.68 -0.12 10.06
N LYS A 93 -9.47 0.27 10.43
CA LYS A 93 -8.34 0.49 9.51
C LYS A 93 -7.68 -0.83 9.13
N SER A 94 -7.39 -1.68 10.13
CA SER A 94 -6.84 -3.02 9.92
C SER A 94 -7.46 -4.04 10.88
N ALA A 95 -7.71 -5.23 10.38
CA ALA A 95 -8.19 -6.36 11.17
C ALA A 95 -7.04 -7.06 11.91
N PRO A 96 -7.32 -7.84 12.97
CA PRO A 96 -6.40 -8.81 13.52
C PRO A 96 -5.94 -9.83 12.49
N GLU A 97 -4.76 -10.41 12.67
CA GLU A 97 -4.27 -11.45 11.77
C GLU A 97 -5.20 -12.67 11.75
N GLY A 98 -5.59 -13.11 10.55
CA GLY A 98 -6.49 -14.25 10.35
C GLY A 98 -7.98 -13.90 10.41
N TYR A 99 -8.31 -12.61 10.51
CA TYR A 99 -9.70 -12.13 10.55
C TYR A 99 -10.00 -11.14 9.41
N LEU A 100 -11.25 -11.14 8.97
CA LEU A 100 -11.75 -10.15 8.03
C LEU A 100 -11.98 -8.83 8.76
N LYS A 101 -11.78 -7.74 8.03
CA LYS A 101 -12.06 -6.40 8.51
C LYS A 101 -13.57 -6.21 8.71
N ASP A 102 -13.96 -5.55 9.79
CA ASP A 102 -15.31 -5.05 9.97
C ASP A 102 -15.53 -3.86 9.02
N GLU A 103 -16.48 -4.01 8.08
CA GLU A 103 -16.81 -2.99 7.08
C GLU A 103 -17.85 -1.98 7.58
N HIS A 104 -18.32 -2.10 8.84
CA HIS A 104 -19.25 -1.15 9.44
C HIS A 104 -18.58 0.21 9.64
N ILE A 105 -19.35 1.26 9.35
CA ILE A 105 -19.03 2.63 9.68
C ILE A 105 -19.94 3.06 10.81
N TYR A 106 -19.35 3.43 11.95
CA TYR A 106 -20.08 3.89 13.11
C TYR A 106 -20.06 5.42 13.14
N LEU A 107 -21.23 6.05 13.21
CA LEU A 107 -21.34 7.50 13.34
C LEU A 107 -21.12 7.89 14.80
N ILE A 108 -20.10 8.71 15.06
CA ILE A 108 -19.69 9.15 16.39
C ILE A 108 -19.92 10.65 16.52
N THR A 109 -20.65 11.06 17.55
CA THR A 109 -20.80 12.45 17.95
C THR A 109 -20.16 12.65 19.32
N ILE A 110 -19.25 13.60 19.44
CA ILE A 110 -18.70 14.04 20.73
C ILE A 110 -19.33 15.39 21.06
N ASN A 111 -19.94 15.48 22.23
CA ASN A 111 -20.59 16.71 22.70
C ASN A 111 -20.21 16.95 24.19
N ASN A 112 -19.52 18.05 24.46
CA ASN A 112 -19.01 18.40 25.78
C ASN A 112 -18.27 17.24 26.48
N GLY A 113 -17.49 16.48 25.70
CA GLY A 113 -16.69 15.36 26.20
C GLY A 113 -17.44 14.02 26.32
N SER A 114 -18.75 13.98 26.18
CA SER A 114 -19.53 12.75 26.10
C SER A 114 -19.55 12.20 24.68
N VAL A 115 -19.41 10.89 24.53
CA VAL A 115 -19.39 10.20 23.23
C VAL A 115 -20.75 9.55 22.98
N TYR A 116 -21.31 9.80 21.83
CA TYR A 116 -22.59 9.24 21.38
C TYR A 116 -22.39 8.49 20.07
N THR A 117 -23.10 7.38 19.88
CA THR A 117 -23.20 6.69 18.60
C THR A 117 -24.66 6.48 18.22
N LEU A 118 -24.93 6.40 16.91
CA LEU A 118 -26.26 6.09 16.41
C LEU A 118 -26.48 4.57 16.50
N TYR A 119 -27.43 4.15 17.33
CA TYR A 119 -27.86 2.77 17.45
C TYR A 119 -29.35 2.66 17.22
N ASP A 120 -29.79 1.83 16.27
CA ASP A 120 -31.19 1.62 15.89
C ASP A 120 -31.97 2.91 15.62
N GLY A 121 -31.29 3.94 15.06
CA GLY A 121 -31.89 5.25 14.73
C GLY A 121 -31.96 6.23 15.89
N GLU A 122 -31.48 5.88 17.08
CA GLU A 122 -31.42 6.76 18.24
C GLU A 122 -29.96 7.01 18.66
N LEU A 123 -29.66 8.26 19.06
CA LEU A 123 -28.38 8.59 19.67
C LEU A 123 -28.36 8.09 21.11
N ALA A 124 -27.42 7.22 21.42
CA ALA A 124 -27.17 6.74 22.76
C ALA A 124 -25.74 7.06 23.20
N GLU A 125 -25.53 7.39 24.47
CA GLU A 125 -24.23 7.65 25.04
C GLU A 125 -23.50 6.31 25.27
N TYR A 126 -22.32 6.17 24.65
CA TYR A 126 -21.49 4.98 24.76
C TYR A 126 -20.05 5.38 25.01
N GLU A 127 -19.46 4.86 26.07
CA GLU A 127 -18.00 4.93 26.32
C GLU A 127 -17.25 3.88 25.52
N THR A 128 -17.94 2.86 25.03
CA THR A 128 -17.31 1.69 24.37
C THR A 128 -18.18 1.19 23.22
N ILE A 129 -17.59 1.02 22.06
CA ILE A 129 -18.21 0.45 20.86
C ILE A 129 -17.73 -0.99 20.69
N ALA A 130 -18.62 -1.88 20.29
CA ALA A 130 -18.27 -3.27 19.97
C ALA A 130 -18.12 -3.45 18.46
N ALA A 131 -16.96 -3.96 18.04
CA ALA A 131 -16.70 -4.38 16.67
C ALA A 131 -16.48 -5.91 16.61
N GLU A 132 -17.10 -6.58 15.63
CA GLU A 132 -16.99 -8.01 15.44
C GLU A 132 -16.19 -8.32 14.18
N ASN A 133 -15.15 -9.14 14.32
CA ASN A 133 -14.35 -9.62 13.19
C ASN A 133 -14.58 -11.12 12.97
N LYS A 134 -14.83 -11.50 11.73
CA LYS A 134 -15.02 -12.90 11.35
C LYS A 134 -13.68 -13.56 11.02
N LYS A 135 -13.44 -14.72 11.63
CA LYS A 135 -12.31 -15.54 11.26
C LYS A 135 -12.50 -16.07 9.84
N TYR A 136 -11.44 -16.03 9.02
CA TYR A 136 -11.49 -16.56 7.67
C TYR A 136 -10.58 -17.79 7.51
N THR A 137 -10.96 -18.67 6.59
CA THR A 137 -10.11 -19.78 6.14
C THR A 137 -9.36 -19.32 4.89
N PRO A 138 -8.01 -19.29 4.90
CA PRO A 138 -7.26 -18.88 3.72
C PRO A 138 -7.36 -19.96 2.64
N TYR A 139 -7.69 -19.54 1.43
CA TYR A 139 -7.65 -20.35 0.22
C TYR A 139 -6.47 -19.89 -0.64
N THR A 140 -5.65 -20.84 -1.12
CA THR A 140 -4.55 -20.53 -2.02
C THR A 140 -5.00 -20.64 -3.46
N VAL A 141 -4.97 -19.52 -4.17
CA VAL A 141 -5.18 -19.47 -5.62
C VAL A 141 -3.85 -19.72 -6.31
N GLU A 142 -3.81 -20.69 -7.23
CA GLU A 142 -2.62 -21.03 -8.02
C GLU A 142 -2.90 -20.78 -9.49
N VAL A 143 -2.16 -19.85 -10.09
CA VAL A 143 -2.28 -19.45 -11.49
C VAL A 143 -1.03 -19.87 -12.24
N PRO A 144 -1.07 -20.90 -13.09
CA PRO A 144 0.06 -21.28 -13.91
C PRO A 144 0.31 -20.20 -14.98
N PHE A 145 1.58 -19.96 -15.29
CA PHE A 145 2.00 -19.07 -16.36
C PHE A 145 3.31 -19.53 -16.99
N THR A 146 3.58 -19.05 -18.20
CA THR A 146 4.84 -19.29 -18.91
C THR A 146 5.56 -17.97 -19.16
N VAL A 147 6.89 -17.95 -18.97
CA VAL A 147 7.77 -16.89 -19.46
C VAL A 147 8.57 -17.46 -20.63
N GLU A 148 8.45 -16.86 -21.81
CA GLU A 148 9.27 -17.19 -22.98
C GLU A 148 10.40 -16.17 -23.12
N VAL A 149 11.64 -16.63 -23.21
CA VAL A 149 12.82 -15.80 -23.44
C VAL A 149 13.34 -16.03 -24.87
N LYS A 150 13.34 -14.98 -25.68
CA LYS A 150 13.87 -14.97 -27.07
C LYS A 150 15.18 -14.21 -27.14
N GLN A 151 16.16 -14.77 -27.83
CA GLN A 151 17.38 -14.07 -28.18
C GLN A 151 17.22 -13.39 -29.52
N THR A 152 17.47 -12.08 -29.60
CA THR A 152 17.47 -11.31 -30.84
C THR A 152 18.85 -10.72 -31.14
N GLY A 153 19.74 -10.66 -30.13
CA GLY A 153 21.12 -10.27 -30.25
C GLY A 153 22.09 -11.47 -30.44
N LYS A 154 23.40 -11.20 -30.48
CA LYS A 154 24.43 -12.22 -30.61
C LYS A 154 24.81 -12.88 -29.29
N LYS A 155 24.72 -12.14 -28.19
CA LYS A 155 25.01 -12.62 -26.83
C LYS A 155 23.81 -13.37 -26.27
N ALA A 156 24.04 -14.58 -25.76
CA ALA A 156 22.99 -15.34 -25.08
C ALA A 156 22.57 -14.67 -23.75
N PRO A 157 21.28 -14.70 -23.39
CA PRO A 157 20.85 -14.23 -22.09
C PRO A 157 21.40 -15.13 -20.98
N GLY A 158 21.79 -14.52 -19.86
CA GLY A 158 22.15 -15.23 -18.64
C GLY A 158 20.92 -15.54 -17.77
N LYS A 159 21.19 -15.79 -16.48
CA LYS A 159 20.15 -15.99 -15.47
C LYS A 159 19.38 -14.69 -15.24
N GLU A 160 18.03 -14.79 -15.26
CA GLU A 160 17.11 -13.69 -14.99
C GLU A 160 15.93 -14.19 -14.17
N THR A 161 15.36 -13.29 -13.37
CA THR A 161 14.16 -13.56 -12.58
C THR A 161 13.04 -12.64 -13.05
N PHE A 162 11.92 -13.22 -13.41
CA PHE A 162 10.72 -12.49 -13.80
C PHE A 162 9.68 -12.62 -12.71
N THR A 163 8.97 -11.51 -12.44
CA THR A 163 7.89 -11.44 -11.46
C THR A 163 6.58 -11.18 -12.17
N ILE A 164 5.55 -11.98 -11.88
CA ILE A 164 4.19 -11.82 -12.37
C ILE A 164 3.29 -11.49 -11.20
N ASN A 165 2.60 -10.36 -11.27
CA ASN A 165 1.69 -9.91 -10.20
C ASN A 165 0.25 -9.89 -10.69
N PRO A 166 -0.72 -10.17 -9.83
CA PRO A 166 -2.10 -9.78 -10.07
C PRO A 166 -2.20 -8.25 -10.00
N ILE A 167 -3.06 -7.67 -10.84
CA ILE A 167 -3.30 -6.24 -10.92
C ILE A 167 -4.79 -5.94 -10.85
N GLY A 168 -5.14 -4.80 -10.27
CA GLY A 168 -6.51 -4.33 -10.07
C GLY A 168 -6.75 -3.93 -8.61
N ASP A 169 -7.81 -3.15 -8.40
CA ASP A 169 -8.12 -2.55 -7.10
C ASP A 169 -8.34 -3.61 -6.02
N PHE A 170 -8.97 -4.74 -6.36
CA PHE A 170 -9.17 -5.86 -5.45
C PHE A 170 -7.88 -6.31 -4.73
N PHE A 171 -6.73 -6.30 -5.42
CA PHE A 171 -5.46 -6.74 -4.82
C PHE A 171 -4.74 -5.66 -4.02
N THR A 172 -5.19 -4.41 -4.10
CA THR A 172 -4.62 -3.26 -3.39
C THR A 172 -5.49 -2.80 -2.22
N GLU A 173 -6.81 -3.05 -2.29
CA GLU A 173 -7.76 -2.61 -1.27
C GLU A 173 -7.83 -3.55 -0.07
N TYR A 174 -7.53 -4.86 -0.27
CA TYR A 174 -7.71 -5.87 0.76
C TYR A 174 -6.38 -6.38 1.32
N GLU A 175 -6.05 -5.97 2.55
CA GLU A 175 -4.81 -6.34 3.25
C GLU A 175 -4.67 -7.85 3.54
N TYR A 176 -5.78 -8.60 3.52
CA TYR A 176 -5.77 -10.05 3.73
C TYR A 176 -5.32 -10.85 2.50
N ILE A 177 -5.25 -10.22 1.32
CA ILE A 177 -4.71 -10.87 0.12
C ILE A 177 -3.18 -10.81 0.19
N LYS A 178 -2.56 -11.99 0.23
CA LYS A 178 -1.09 -12.08 0.33
C LYS A 178 -0.54 -12.84 -0.86
N ILE A 179 0.39 -12.23 -1.59
CA ILE A 179 1.13 -12.91 -2.66
C ILE A 179 2.20 -13.80 -2.01
N VAL A 180 2.07 -15.11 -2.23
CA VAL A 180 2.96 -16.14 -1.66
C VAL A 180 4.14 -16.41 -2.57
N ASN A 181 3.89 -16.51 -3.90
CA ASN A 181 4.93 -16.66 -4.92
C ASN A 181 4.47 -16.00 -6.21
N ALA A 182 5.38 -15.29 -6.86
CA ALA A 182 5.11 -14.56 -8.10
C ALA A 182 6.28 -14.62 -9.08
N THR A 183 7.30 -15.44 -8.83
CA THR A 183 8.56 -15.40 -9.58
C THR A 183 8.85 -16.68 -10.33
N VAL A 184 9.55 -16.53 -11.46
CA VAL A 184 10.19 -17.62 -12.21
C VAL A 184 11.61 -17.23 -12.56
N GLU A 185 12.56 -18.14 -12.31
CA GLU A 185 13.94 -17.99 -12.71
C GLU A 185 14.14 -18.63 -14.09
N THR A 186 14.85 -17.92 -14.96
CA THR A 186 15.23 -18.40 -16.30
C THR A 186 16.74 -18.48 -16.42
N ASN A 187 17.24 -19.34 -17.31
CA ASN A 187 18.64 -19.41 -17.64
C ASN A 187 18.80 -19.73 -19.14
N GLY A 188 19.11 -18.70 -19.90
CA GLY A 188 19.15 -18.79 -21.36
C GLY A 188 17.79 -18.51 -22.02
N THR A 189 17.63 -19.05 -23.23
CA THR A 189 16.42 -18.93 -24.05
C THR A 189 15.47 -20.10 -23.85
N GLY A 190 14.19 -19.91 -24.14
CA GLY A 190 13.19 -20.96 -24.10
C GLY A 190 11.95 -20.58 -23.29
N LYS A 191 11.15 -21.58 -22.99
CA LYS A 191 9.94 -21.46 -22.17
C LYS A 191 10.21 -21.96 -20.75
N PHE A 192 9.79 -21.18 -19.77
CA PHE A 192 9.96 -21.46 -18.34
C PHE A 192 8.61 -21.33 -17.65
N ASN A 193 8.18 -22.39 -16.99
CA ASN A 193 6.89 -22.43 -16.31
C ASN A 193 7.02 -21.88 -14.89
N GLY A 194 6.09 -21.04 -14.50
CA GLY A 194 5.93 -20.50 -13.16
C GLY A 194 4.51 -20.70 -12.64
N THR A 195 4.31 -20.40 -11.37
CA THR A 195 3.00 -20.38 -10.74
C THR A 195 2.91 -19.14 -9.85
N LEU A 196 1.97 -18.26 -10.17
CA LEU A 196 1.59 -17.18 -9.27
C LEU A 196 0.71 -17.79 -8.18
N LYS A 197 1.08 -17.56 -6.91
CA LYS A 197 0.32 -18.02 -5.75
C LYS A 197 -0.04 -16.85 -4.86
N PHE A 198 -1.30 -16.73 -4.52
CA PHE A 198 -1.77 -15.77 -3.54
C PHE A 198 -2.89 -16.36 -2.70
N THR A 199 -3.10 -15.84 -1.50
CA THR A 199 -4.16 -16.29 -0.60
C THR A 199 -5.29 -15.26 -0.55
N VAL A 200 -6.52 -15.77 -0.49
CA VAL A 200 -7.74 -15.00 -0.26
C VAL A 200 -8.58 -15.75 0.79
N PRO A 201 -9.48 -15.08 1.52
CA PRO A 201 -10.50 -15.76 2.30
C PRO A 201 -11.35 -16.68 1.40
N GLN A 202 -11.66 -17.88 1.88
CA GLN A 202 -12.47 -18.86 1.15
C GLN A 202 -13.82 -18.30 0.69
N GLU A 203 -14.46 -17.52 1.54
CA GLU A 203 -15.74 -16.87 1.28
C GLU A 203 -15.63 -15.74 0.24
N HIS A 204 -14.44 -15.22 -0.01
CA HIS A 204 -14.20 -14.15 -0.99
C HIS A 204 -13.82 -14.67 -2.38
N LEU A 205 -13.74 -16.01 -2.57
CA LEU A 205 -13.52 -16.57 -3.91
C LEU A 205 -14.57 -16.13 -4.92
N VAL A 206 -15.80 -15.92 -4.47
CA VAL A 206 -16.89 -15.44 -5.33
C VAL A 206 -16.59 -14.06 -5.95
N TYR A 207 -15.82 -13.20 -5.27
CA TYR A 207 -15.44 -11.90 -5.81
C TYR A 207 -14.41 -11.99 -6.95
N LEU A 208 -13.76 -13.14 -7.11
CA LEU A 208 -12.90 -13.41 -8.25
C LEU A 208 -13.67 -13.92 -9.48
N SER A 209 -14.98 -14.21 -9.37
CA SER A 209 -15.79 -14.81 -10.46
C SER A 209 -15.78 -13.97 -11.74
N ASP A 210 -15.73 -12.65 -11.62
CA ASP A 210 -15.62 -11.74 -12.76
C ASP A 210 -14.22 -11.76 -13.40
N GLY A 211 -13.27 -12.44 -12.74
CA GLY A 211 -11.88 -12.55 -13.14
C GLY A 211 -11.00 -11.43 -12.59
N PHE A 212 -9.71 -11.59 -12.79
CA PHE A 212 -8.68 -10.63 -12.42
C PHE A 212 -7.58 -10.60 -13.50
N ASN A 213 -6.83 -9.52 -13.54
CA ASN A 213 -5.74 -9.38 -14.48
C ASN A 213 -4.41 -9.77 -13.86
N ILE A 214 -3.50 -10.33 -14.67
CA ILE A 214 -2.10 -10.57 -14.31
C ILE A 214 -1.17 -9.89 -15.30
N ALA A 215 -0.05 -9.36 -14.83
CA ALA A 215 0.95 -8.70 -15.67
C ALA A 215 2.36 -8.98 -15.15
N GLN A 216 3.33 -8.88 -16.04
CA GLN A 216 4.74 -8.96 -15.70
C GLN A 216 5.22 -7.63 -15.14
N VAL A 217 5.98 -7.66 -14.05
CA VAL A 217 6.70 -6.49 -13.54
C VAL A 217 7.82 -6.15 -14.52
N LYS A 218 7.82 -4.92 -15.03
CA LYS A 218 8.87 -4.47 -15.94
C LYS A 218 10.19 -4.28 -15.20
N GLY A 219 11.24 -4.91 -15.70
CA GLY A 219 12.62 -4.68 -15.27
C GLY A 219 13.27 -3.54 -16.07
N ASN A 220 14.54 -3.28 -15.74
CA ASN A 220 15.35 -2.23 -16.38
C ASN A 220 16.76 -2.69 -16.75
N LYS A 221 17.00 -4.01 -16.83
CA LYS A 221 18.31 -4.54 -17.18
C LYS A 221 18.63 -4.29 -18.65
N GLU A 222 19.87 -3.93 -18.90
CA GLU A 222 20.37 -3.69 -20.26
C GLU A 222 20.22 -4.92 -21.15
N GLY A 223 19.82 -4.71 -22.38
CA GLY A 223 19.60 -5.74 -23.38
C GLY A 223 18.24 -6.43 -23.29
N TRP A 224 17.48 -6.24 -22.22
CA TRP A 224 16.18 -6.85 -22.06
C TRP A 224 15.03 -5.95 -22.54
N THR A 225 14.11 -6.54 -23.30
CA THR A 225 12.77 -6.00 -23.53
C THR A 225 11.79 -6.90 -22.81
N TYR A 226 11.16 -6.36 -21.79
CA TYR A 226 10.20 -7.07 -20.94
C TYR A 226 8.81 -7.08 -21.56
N SER A 227 8.08 -8.19 -21.34
CA SER A 227 6.70 -8.32 -21.79
C SER A 227 5.81 -7.22 -21.17
N ASP A 228 4.95 -6.65 -21.99
CA ASP A 228 3.87 -5.74 -21.58
C ASP A 228 2.48 -6.39 -21.71
N ALA A 229 2.45 -7.70 -21.97
CA ALA A 229 1.22 -8.47 -22.04
C ALA A 229 0.47 -8.45 -20.70
N ILE A 230 -0.84 -8.33 -20.78
CA ILE A 230 -1.78 -8.45 -19.68
C ILE A 230 -2.74 -9.59 -20.02
N PHE A 231 -3.02 -10.44 -19.04
CA PHE A 231 -3.97 -11.54 -19.22
C PHE A 231 -5.08 -11.43 -18.18
N ARG A 232 -6.33 -11.61 -18.64
CA ARG A 232 -7.52 -11.77 -17.79
C ARG A 232 -7.64 -13.24 -17.43
N MET A 233 -7.66 -13.52 -16.14
CA MET A 233 -7.87 -14.83 -15.55
C MET A 233 -9.30 -14.88 -15.00
N VAL A 234 -10.18 -15.69 -15.58
CA VAL A 234 -11.56 -15.88 -15.13
C VAL A 234 -11.65 -17.24 -14.47
N PRO A 235 -11.74 -17.33 -13.12
CA PRO A 235 -11.79 -18.60 -12.42
C PRO A 235 -13.05 -19.40 -12.77
N GLU A 236 -12.88 -20.68 -12.94
CA GLU A 236 -13.98 -21.63 -12.97
C GLU A 236 -14.22 -22.16 -11.55
N LEU A 237 -15.34 -21.74 -10.95
CA LEU A 237 -15.68 -22.07 -9.58
C LEU A 237 -16.55 -23.34 -9.53
N SER A 238 -16.20 -24.28 -8.65
CA SER A 238 -17.03 -25.41 -8.24
C SER A 238 -17.52 -25.17 -6.82
N LEU A 239 -18.79 -25.49 -6.57
CA LEU A 239 -19.38 -25.53 -5.22
C LEU A 239 -19.38 -26.95 -4.62
N GLU A 240 -18.72 -27.89 -5.28
CA GLU A 240 -18.70 -29.30 -4.88
C GLU A 240 -17.64 -29.59 -3.83
N THR A 241 -17.77 -28.99 -2.65
CA THR A 241 -17.05 -29.46 -1.48
C THR A 241 -18.04 -29.99 -0.46
N ASP A 242 -17.68 -31.02 0.29
CA ASP A 242 -18.55 -31.64 1.30
C ASP A 242 -19.09 -30.64 2.34
N ASN A 243 -18.47 -29.48 2.46
CA ASN A 243 -18.84 -28.38 3.34
C ASN A 243 -19.46 -27.17 2.61
N GLY A 244 -19.74 -27.26 1.28
CA GLY A 244 -20.33 -26.17 0.48
C GLY A 244 -19.39 -25.02 0.15
N ALA A 245 -18.09 -25.15 0.44
CA ALA A 245 -17.12 -24.09 0.14
C ALA A 245 -16.78 -24.09 -1.37
N ALA A 246 -16.61 -22.89 -1.95
CA ALA A 246 -16.19 -22.74 -3.34
C ALA A 246 -14.72 -23.18 -3.54
N ALA A 247 -14.42 -23.75 -4.71
CA ALA A 247 -13.06 -24.08 -5.11
C ALA A 247 -12.83 -23.67 -6.57
N ILE A 248 -11.59 -23.31 -6.92
CA ILE A 248 -11.20 -23.02 -8.31
C ILE A 248 -10.76 -24.34 -8.95
N THR A 249 -11.40 -24.71 -10.07
CA THR A 249 -11.11 -25.92 -10.84
C THR A 249 -10.28 -25.62 -12.09
N GLY A 250 -10.27 -24.37 -12.57
CA GLY A 250 -9.54 -23.93 -13.74
C GLY A 250 -9.67 -22.44 -13.96
N PHE A 251 -9.12 -22.00 -15.09
CA PHE A 251 -9.21 -20.60 -15.52
C PHE A 251 -9.51 -20.54 -17.03
N ARG A 252 -10.46 -19.69 -17.41
CA ARG A 252 -10.53 -19.19 -18.79
C ARG A 252 -9.59 -17.99 -18.88
N ILE A 253 -8.81 -17.93 -19.97
CA ILE A 253 -7.71 -16.98 -20.10
C ILE A 253 -7.90 -16.15 -21.35
N HIS A 254 -7.86 -14.84 -21.23
CA HIS A 254 -8.00 -13.92 -22.34
C HIS A 254 -6.84 -12.91 -22.37
N ALA A 255 -6.37 -12.54 -23.56
CA ALA A 255 -5.48 -11.40 -23.72
C ALA A 255 -6.23 -10.10 -23.42
N VAL A 256 -5.53 -9.13 -22.83
CA VAL A 256 -6.09 -7.81 -22.53
C VAL A 256 -5.26 -6.74 -23.20
N THR A 257 -5.93 -5.79 -23.86
CA THR A 257 -5.33 -4.57 -24.39
C THR A 257 -5.71 -3.38 -23.54
N LEU A 258 -4.75 -2.51 -23.30
CA LEU A 258 -4.99 -1.23 -22.62
C LEU A 258 -5.17 -0.14 -23.67
N ASN A 259 -6.41 0.36 -23.85
CA ASN A 259 -6.76 1.41 -24.78
C ASN A 259 -7.22 2.65 -24.01
N ASP A 260 -6.51 3.77 -24.13
CA ASP A 260 -6.85 5.04 -23.47
C ASP A 260 -7.11 4.93 -21.93
N GLY A 261 -6.43 3.98 -21.28
CA GLY A 261 -6.59 3.72 -19.83
C GLY A 261 -7.69 2.71 -19.48
N GLU A 262 -8.42 2.19 -20.47
CA GLU A 262 -9.44 1.15 -20.28
C GLU A 262 -8.94 -0.22 -20.74
N TYR A 263 -9.29 -1.28 -19.99
CA TYR A 263 -8.96 -2.66 -20.34
C TYR A 263 -9.99 -3.24 -21.29
N ALA A 264 -9.55 -3.58 -22.51
CA ALA A 264 -10.35 -4.33 -23.48
C ALA A 264 -9.96 -5.81 -23.44
N ILE A 265 -10.92 -6.69 -23.15
CA ILE A 265 -10.71 -8.14 -23.07
C ILE A 265 -10.87 -8.72 -24.46
N GLY A 266 -9.89 -9.51 -24.92
CA GLY A 266 -9.95 -10.24 -26.19
C GLY A 266 -11.02 -11.33 -26.17
N GLU A 267 -11.66 -11.57 -27.30
CA GLU A 267 -12.71 -12.60 -27.43
C GLU A 267 -12.14 -14.03 -27.45
N GLU A 268 -10.90 -14.19 -27.90
CA GLU A 268 -10.25 -15.49 -28.00
C GLU A 268 -9.78 -15.99 -26.62
N GLU A 269 -10.15 -17.23 -26.31
CA GLU A 269 -9.66 -17.92 -25.11
C GLU A 269 -8.30 -18.57 -25.40
N LEU A 270 -7.33 -18.30 -24.51
CA LEU A 270 -5.96 -18.80 -24.61
C LEU A 270 -5.77 -20.05 -23.74
N ASN A 271 -4.85 -20.93 -24.17
CA ASN A 271 -4.52 -22.12 -23.38
C ASN A 271 -3.68 -21.79 -22.14
N GLU A 272 -2.82 -20.79 -22.21
CA GLU A 272 -1.93 -20.37 -21.10
C GLU A 272 -1.55 -18.89 -21.23
N PRO A 273 -1.33 -18.17 -20.11
CA PRO A 273 -0.74 -16.84 -20.13
C PRO A 273 0.77 -16.97 -20.39
N CYS A 274 1.25 -16.44 -21.53
CA CYS A 274 2.65 -16.51 -21.93
C CYS A 274 3.28 -15.11 -22.06
N PHE A 275 4.21 -14.78 -21.18
CA PHE A 275 4.93 -13.51 -21.16
C PHE A 275 6.20 -13.60 -22.01
N ILE A 276 6.21 -12.96 -23.18
CA ILE A 276 7.32 -13.04 -24.13
C ILE A 276 8.29 -11.90 -23.85
N ASN A 277 9.52 -12.26 -23.51
CA ASN A 277 10.64 -11.35 -23.28
C ASN A 277 11.69 -11.54 -24.36
N SER A 278 12.41 -10.49 -24.72
CA SER A 278 13.53 -10.59 -25.66
C SER A 278 14.82 -10.02 -25.09
N TYR A 279 15.93 -10.65 -25.46
CA TYR A 279 17.27 -10.22 -25.09
C TYR A 279 18.09 -9.88 -26.33
N ASN A 280 18.59 -8.63 -26.37
CA ASN A 280 19.34 -8.10 -27.50
C ASN A 280 20.64 -7.45 -27.04
N MET A 281 21.73 -8.21 -27.04
CA MET A 281 23.05 -7.69 -26.76
C MET A 281 24.02 -8.07 -27.87
N ALA A 282 24.95 -7.18 -28.16
CA ALA A 282 26.09 -7.48 -29.06
C ALA A 282 27.00 -8.56 -28.43
N GLU A 283 27.72 -9.27 -29.24
CA GLU A 283 28.79 -10.14 -28.76
C GLU A 283 29.89 -9.30 -28.10
N ASP A 284 30.41 -9.76 -26.96
CA ASP A 284 31.54 -9.07 -26.34
C ASP A 284 32.72 -9.03 -27.33
N GLU A 285 33.25 -7.84 -27.61
CA GLU A 285 34.42 -7.71 -28.47
C GLU A 285 35.53 -8.57 -27.88
N LYS A 286 36.02 -9.58 -28.65
CA LYS A 286 37.23 -10.32 -28.26
C LYS A 286 38.32 -9.28 -28.07
N PRO A 287 39.04 -9.30 -26.94
CA PRO A 287 40.24 -8.47 -26.80
C PRO A 287 41.11 -8.68 -28.05
N PRO A 288 41.69 -7.63 -28.63
CA PRO A 288 42.52 -7.76 -29.81
C PRO A 288 43.63 -8.80 -29.49
N VAL A 289 43.64 -9.87 -30.28
CA VAL A 289 44.68 -10.88 -30.19
C VAL A 289 46.00 -10.17 -30.49
N ASN A 290 46.79 -9.89 -29.46
CA ASN A 290 48.15 -9.42 -29.62
C ASN A 290 48.92 -10.54 -30.38
N ASN A 291 49.00 -10.36 -31.69
CA ASN A 291 49.83 -11.22 -32.51
C ASN A 291 51.31 -10.84 -32.23
N PRO A 292 52.10 -11.66 -31.55
CA PRO A 292 53.47 -11.31 -31.16
C PRO A 292 54.49 -11.26 -32.34
N ASP A 293 54.01 -11.39 -33.59
CA ASP A 293 54.85 -11.56 -34.76
C ASP A 293 54.86 -10.37 -35.73
N LYS A 294 54.70 -9.14 -35.20
CA LYS A 294 55.09 -7.96 -35.99
C LYS A 294 56.23 -7.23 -35.29
N THR A 295 57.44 -7.51 -35.79
CA THR A 295 58.65 -6.75 -35.52
C THR A 295 58.38 -5.24 -35.71
N PRO A 296 58.70 -4.38 -34.73
CA PRO A 296 58.45 -2.96 -34.89
C PRO A 296 59.42 -2.34 -35.90
N VAL A 297 58.87 -1.83 -37.01
CA VAL A 297 59.59 -0.89 -37.87
C VAL A 297 59.78 0.37 -37.07
N LYS A 298 61.05 0.71 -36.78
CA LYS A 298 61.43 1.95 -36.14
C LYS A 298 61.18 3.09 -37.12
N GLU A 299 60.14 3.88 -36.90
CA GLU A 299 60.00 5.20 -37.51
C GLU A 299 60.36 6.25 -36.45
N ASN A 300 61.40 7.03 -36.79
CA ASN A 300 61.92 8.13 -35.96
C ASN A 300 60.96 9.30 -36.02
N GLU A 301 60.19 9.56 -34.97
CA GLU A 301 59.55 10.84 -34.77
C GLU A 301 60.00 11.49 -33.46
N LYS A 302 60.33 12.79 -33.62
CA LYS A 302 60.81 13.75 -32.62
C LYS A 302 59.85 13.92 -31.46
N PRO A 303 60.35 14.11 -30.23
CA PRO A 303 59.50 14.38 -29.08
C PRO A 303 58.86 15.75 -29.15
N LYS A 304 57.52 15.80 -29.09
CA LYS A 304 56.74 17.01 -28.80
C LYS A 304 56.48 17.10 -27.31
N SER A 305 56.79 18.26 -26.76
CA SER A 305 56.61 18.67 -25.36
C SER A 305 55.19 18.50 -24.87
N PRO A 306 55.00 18.21 -23.57
CA PRO A 306 53.68 18.11 -22.97
C PRO A 306 53.05 19.51 -22.80
N LYS A 307 51.81 19.68 -23.26
CA LYS A 307 50.95 20.78 -22.86
C LYS A 307 50.18 20.37 -21.59
N THR A 308 50.54 21.00 -20.51
CA THR A 308 49.71 21.10 -19.32
C THR A 308 48.43 21.88 -19.67
N GLY A 309 47.28 21.30 -19.36
CA GLY A 309 46.00 21.95 -19.45
C GLY A 309 45.06 21.28 -18.43
N ASP A 310 44.95 21.95 -17.30
CA ASP A 310 43.95 21.66 -16.27
C ASP A 310 42.55 21.62 -16.87
N ASN A 311 41.81 20.59 -16.57
CA ASN A 311 40.36 20.70 -16.43
C ASN A 311 39.88 19.57 -15.47
N ALA A 312 39.83 19.97 -14.21
CA ALA A 312 38.98 19.32 -13.24
C ALA A 312 37.52 19.58 -13.65
N ALA A 313 36.86 18.60 -14.18
CA ALA A 313 35.40 18.62 -14.36
C ALA A 313 34.78 17.75 -13.30
N ASP A 314 34.12 18.43 -12.37
CA ASP A 314 33.26 17.94 -11.32
C ASP A 314 32.32 16.83 -11.79
N PHE A 315 32.47 15.64 -11.20
CA PHE A 315 31.40 14.63 -11.18
C PHE A 315 30.44 14.95 -10.03
N ALA A 316 29.48 15.84 -10.32
CA ALA A 316 28.31 15.98 -9.49
C ALA A 316 27.38 14.77 -9.70
N ILE A 317 27.39 13.85 -8.73
CA ILE A 317 26.38 12.79 -8.64
C ILE A 317 25.09 13.44 -8.21
N ALA A 318 24.20 13.72 -9.17
CA ALA A 318 22.84 14.11 -8.90
C ALA A 318 22.02 12.87 -8.51
N LEU A 319 21.80 12.68 -7.22
CA LEU A 319 20.81 11.75 -6.69
C LEU A 319 19.41 12.37 -6.95
N MET A 320 18.78 12.00 -8.05
CA MET A 320 17.36 12.31 -8.26
C MET A 320 16.52 11.28 -7.48
N LEU A 321 16.08 11.69 -6.32
CA LEU A 321 14.92 11.12 -5.63
C LEU A 321 13.67 11.53 -6.41
N THR A 322 13.20 10.68 -7.32
CA THR A 322 11.86 10.84 -7.91
C THR A 322 10.83 10.34 -6.89
N GLY A 323 10.25 11.29 -6.14
CA GLY A 323 9.04 11.06 -5.39
C GLY A 323 7.90 10.73 -6.36
N ILE A 324 7.33 9.55 -6.21
CA ILE A 324 6.10 9.16 -6.90
C ILE A 324 4.96 9.90 -6.21
N ALA A 325 4.46 10.94 -6.86
CA ALA A 325 3.20 11.58 -6.49
C ALA A 325 2.06 10.64 -6.91
N LEU A 326 1.40 10.02 -5.94
CA LEU A 326 0.13 9.34 -6.13
C LEU A 326 -0.94 10.40 -6.43
N GLY A 327 -1.19 10.63 -7.71
CA GLY A 327 -2.34 11.38 -8.18
C GLY A 327 -3.59 10.50 -8.12
N GLY A 328 -4.44 10.71 -7.10
CA GLY A 328 -5.75 10.11 -7.03
C GLY A 328 -6.62 10.61 -8.18
N VAL A 329 -7.04 9.72 -9.06
CA VAL A 329 -8.09 9.97 -10.06
C VAL A 329 -9.42 9.56 -9.44
N SER A 330 -10.20 10.56 -9.00
CA SER A 330 -11.60 10.36 -8.62
C SER A 330 -12.44 10.12 -9.87
N ILE A 331 -12.94 8.90 -10.04
CA ILE A 331 -13.92 8.58 -11.08
C ILE A 331 -15.32 8.81 -10.48
N ALA A 332 -15.99 9.86 -10.95
CA ALA A 332 -17.37 10.14 -10.61
C ALA A 332 -18.31 9.21 -11.37
N PHE A 333 -18.94 8.27 -10.67
CA PHE A 333 -20.03 7.47 -11.22
C PHE A 333 -21.29 8.30 -11.39
N LYS A 334 -21.67 8.60 -12.63
CA LYS A 334 -22.94 9.22 -12.97
C LYS A 334 -24.04 8.13 -12.98
N LYS A 335 -24.82 8.06 -11.92
CA LYS A 335 -25.99 7.19 -11.81
C LYS A 335 -27.05 7.65 -12.80
N LYS A 336 -27.32 6.86 -13.85
CA LYS A 336 -28.48 7.04 -14.72
C LYS A 336 -29.67 6.30 -14.10
N HIS A 337 -30.66 7.04 -13.66
CA HIS A 337 -31.98 6.49 -13.35
C HIS A 337 -32.75 6.24 -14.66
N VAL A 338 -33.24 5.03 -14.83
CA VAL A 338 -34.47 4.70 -15.58
C VAL A 338 -35.31 3.85 -14.64
#